data_22fe0fb304349c998f60ba680e089f26
#
_entry.id   22fe0fb304349c998f60ba680e089f26
#
_cell.length_a   1.000
_cell.length_b   1.000
_cell.length_c   1.000
_cell.angle_alpha   90.00
_cell.angle_beta   90.00
_cell.angle_gamma   90.00
#
_symmetry.space_group_name_H-M   'P 1'
#
loop_
_entity.id
_entity.type
_entity.pdbx_description
1 polymer ?
#
loop_
_entity_poly.entity_id
_entity_poly.type
_entity_poly.pdbx_seq_one_letter_code
_entity_poly.pdbx_strand_id
1 'polypeptide(L)'
;MQALTREENSSITPQTTKGQRTRINILNCARKVFARAGYVTLRMSDVAEESGVSMGALYRYFQNKDDLFVNLIGDIHEQMFSASRASEHDFAADPYQALLAANRGYLKHYHENRDVMRALIEAGTVDERFRDVWWQMRRRHIDRFVYALKTSHGIETVSGVSVRTVVESMASLVEQSAYTWFAQEELNDKPISVETAAQVVTRVWYRTFFEKELPDVG
;
A
#
# COMPACT_ATOMS: atom_id res chain seq x y z
N MET A 1 25.93 0.19 -8.41
CA MET A 1 24.59 0.34 -7.80
C MET A 1 23.60 0.56 -8.95
N GLN A 2 23.22 -0.53 -9.61
CA GLN A 2 22.33 -0.49 -10.77
C GLN A 2 20.89 -0.56 -10.27
N ALA A 3 20.14 0.49 -10.55
CA ALA A 3 18.69 0.45 -10.45
C ALA A 3 18.19 -0.70 -11.33
N LEU A 4 17.28 -1.53 -10.80
CA LEU A 4 16.53 -2.49 -11.60
C LEU A 4 15.77 -1.66 -12.64
N THR A 5 16.41 -1.48 -13.79
CA THR A 5 15.80 -0.83 -14.94
C THR A 5 14.64 -1.71 -15.40
N ARG A 6 13.57 -1.07 -15.80
CA ARG A 6 12.29 -1.59 -16.30
C ARG A 6 12.41 -2.64 -17.42
N GLU A 7 13.64 -2.97 -17.83
CA GLU A 7 13.94 -3.83 -18.98
C GLU A 7 14.15 -5.32 -18.64
N GLU A 8 14.38 -5.70 -17.37
CA GLU A 8 14.55 -7.12 -17.00
C GLU A 8 13.29 -7.78 -16.41
N ASN A 9 12.22 -7.03 -16.21
CA ASN A 9 10.96 -7.53 -15.65
C ASN A 9 9.87 -7.61 -16.73
N SER A 10 10.14 -8.33 -17.83
CA SER A 10 9.15 -8.53 -18.88
C SER A 10 8.19 -9.68 -18.57
N SER A 11 7.34 -9.52 -17.55
CA SER A 11 6.06 -10.20 -17.55
C SER A 11 5.31 -9.72 -18.79
N ILE A 12 4.90 -10.63 -19.66
CA ILE A 12 4.23 -10.29 -20.93
C ILE A 12 2.94 -9.54 -20.57
N THR A 13 2.92 -8.24 -20.81
CA THR A 13 1.68 -7.46 -20.69
C THR A 13 0.78 -7.91 -21.85
N PRO A 14 -0.35 -8.57 -21.59
CA PRO A 14 -1.17 -9.12 -22.66
C PRO A 14 -1.75 -8.00 -23.52
N GLN A 15 -1.54 -8.10 -24.83
CA GLN A 15 -2.05 -7.11 -25.80
C GLN A 15 -3.53 -7.30 -26.12
N THR A 16 -4.14 -8.45 -25.78
CA THR A 16 -5.55 -8.74 -26.07
C THR A 16 -6.42 -8.64 -24.83
N THR A 17 -7.68 -8.22 -25.03
CA THR A 17 -8.69 -8.14 -23.95
C THR A 17 -8.87 -9.48 -23.20
N LYS A 18 -8.82 -10.61 -23.93
CA LYS A 18 -8.90 -11.94 -23.34
C LYS A 18 -7.68 -12.23 -22.45
N GLY A 19 -6.48 -11.88 -22.92
CA GLY A 19 -5.25 -12.05 -22.15
C GLY A 19 -5.26 -11.20 -20.87
N GLN A 20 -5.71 -9.95 -20.96
CA GLN A 20 -5.84 -9.06 -19.79
C GLN A 20 -6.82 -9.63 -18.76
N ARG A 21 -7.97 -10.14 -19.17
CA ARG A 21 -8.94 -10.79 -18.27
C ARG A 21 -8.34 -12.02 -17.59
N THR A 22 -7.60 -12.84 -18.33
CA THR A 22 -6.93 -14.03 -17.76
C THR A 22 -5.88 -13.59 -16.73
N ARG A 23 -5.06 -12.56 -17.03
CA ARG A 23 -4.07 -12.05 -16.09
C ARG A 23 -4.71 -11.53 -14.79
N ILE A 24 -5.79 -10.77 -14.90
CA ILE A 24 -6.56 -10.28 -13.74
C ILE A 24 -7.12 -11.45 -12.93
N ASN A 25 -7.69 -12.48 -13.59
CA ASN A 25 -8.19 -13.67 -12.91
C ASN A 25 -7.09 -14.37 -12.13
N ILE A 26 -5.90 -14.55 -12.74
CA ILE A 26 -4.75 -15.17 -12.06
C ILE A 26 -4.34 -14.35 -10.82
N LEU A 27 -4.25 -13.01 -10.92
CA LEU A 27 -3.91 -12.14 -9.77
C LEU A 27 -4.96 -12.22 -8.66
N ASN A 28 -6.25 -12.24 -8.98
CA ASN A 28 -7.33 -12.39 -8.00
C ASN A 28 -7.28 -13.75 -7.29
N CYS A 29 -6.97 -14.82 -8.02
CA CYS A 29 -6.79 -16.16 -7.44
C CYS A 29 -5.50 -16.24 -6.62
N ALA A 30 -4.41 -15.66 -7.10
CA ALA A 30 -3.16 -15.56 -6.35
C ALA A 30 -3.36 -14.84 -5.01
N ARG A 31 -4.13 -13.74 -4.96
CA ARG A 31 -4.49 -13.06 -3.71
C ARG A 31 -5.09 -14.02 -2.69
N LYS A 32 -6.06 -14.85 -3.08
CA LYS A 32 -6.68 -15.83 -2.19
C LYS A 32 -5.69 -16.89 -1.71
N VAL A 33 -4.83 -17.37 -2.61
CA VAL A 33 -3.82 -18.37 -2.27
C VAL A 33 -2.76 -17.76 -1.31
N PHE A 34 -2.30 -16.53 -1.57
CA PHE A 34 -1.40 -15.82 -0.65
C PHE A 34 -2.03 -15.58 0.72
N ALA A 35 -3.31 -15.21 0.78
CA ALA A 35 -4.01 -14.98 2.04
C ALA A 35 -4.04 -16.23 2.93
N ARG A 36 -4.25 -17.42 2.36
CA ARG A 36 -4.34 -18.68 3.14
C ARG A 36 -2.99 -19.36 3.38
N ALA A 37 -2.03 -19.23 2.46
CA ALA A 37 -0.76 -19.96 2.52
C ALA A 37 0.45 -19.10 2.93
N GLY A 38 0.35 -17.77 2.80
CA GLY A 38 1.48 -16.88 2.93
C GLY A 38 2.49 -16.99 1.78
N TYR A 39 3.54 -16.16 1.82
CA TYR A 39 4.53 -16.14 0.74
C TYR A 39 5.40 -17.40 0.71
N VAL A 40 5.81 -17.92 1.85
CA VAL A 40 6.81 -19.01 1.94
C VAL A 40 6.27 -20.32 1.36
N THR A 41 5.05 -20.71 1.74
CA THR A 41 4.46 -22.02 1.43
C THR A 41 3.73 -22.06 0.11
N LEU A 42 3.34 -20.93 -0.48
CA LEU A 42 2.64 -20.86 -1.75
C LEU A 42 3.44 -21.53 -2.88
N ARG A 43 2.73 -22.33 -3.69
CA ARG A 43 3.26 -22.95 -4.92
C ARG A 43 2.50 -22.43 -6.13
N MET A 44 3.19 -22.31 -7.27
CA MET A 44 2.57 -21.92 -8.54
C MET A 44 1.45 -22.87 -8.98
N SER A 45 1.55 -24.17 -8.64
CA SER A 45 0.49 -25.15 -8.87
C SER A 45 -0.83 -24.78 -8.22
N ASP A 46 -0.78 -24.25 -6.98
CA ASP A 46 -1.98 -23.90 -6.22
C ASP A 46 -2.72 -22.72 -6.87
N VAL A 47 -1.93 -21.79 -7.44
CA VAL A 47 -2.47 -20.64 -8.19
C VAL A 47 -3.05 -21.08 -9.53
N ALA A 48 -2.40 -22.01 -10.25
CA ALA A 48 -2.90 -22.55 -11.49
C ALA A 48 -4.24 -23.28 -11.28
N GLU A 49 -4.34 -24.11 -10.25
CA GLU A 49 -5.57 -24.80 -9.85
C GLU A 49 -6.68 -23.82 -9.48
N GLU A 50 -6.41 -22.87 -8.57
CA GLU A 50 -7.39 -21.86 -8.13
C GLU A 50 -7.92 -21.00 -9.28
N SER A 51 -7.06 -20.68 -10.27
CA SER A 51 -7.43 -19.84 -11.42
C SER A 51 -8.00 -20.61 -12.62
N GLY A 52 -7.99 -21.95 -12.58
CA GLY A 52 -8.46 -22.80 -13.65
C GLY A 52 -7.62 -22.72 -14.93
N VAL A 53 -6.32 -22.37 -14.82
CA VAL A 53 -5.41 -22.31 -15.96
C VAL A 53 -4.37 -23.46 -15.88
N SER A 54 -3.85 -23.88 -17.03
CA SER A 54 -2.74 -24.85 -17.02
C SER A 54 -1.44 -24.18 -16.52
N MET A 55 -0.52 -24.97 -15.96
CA MET A 55 0.81 -24.48 -15.55
C MET A 55 1.52 -23.75 -16.70
N GLY A 56 1.48 -24.28 -17.92
CA GLY A 56 2.08 -23.63 -19.09
C GLY A 56 1.41 -22.30 -19.44
N ALA A 57 0.09 -22.16 -19.17
CA ALA A 57 -0.60 -20.90 -19.34
C ALA A 57 -0.19 -19.90 -18.24
N LEU A 58 -0.07 -20.34 -16.99
CA LEU A 58 0.36 -19.50 -15.87
C LEU A 58 1.76 -18.93 -16.11
N TYR A 59 2.72 -19.77 -16.51
CA TYR A 59 4.10 -19.36 -16.79
C TYR A 59 4.26 -18.41 -18.01
N ARG A 60 3.26 -18.31 -18.87
CA ARG A 60 3.24 -17.25 -19.90
C ARG A 60 2.95 -15.86 -19.35
N TYR A 61 2.27 -15.76 -18.20
CA TYR A 61 1.95 -14.48 -17.55
C TYR A 61 2.94 -14.10 -16.46
N PHE A 62 3.45 -15.09 -15.73
CA PHE A 62 4.34 -14.86 -14.58
C PHE A 62 5.45 -15.89 -14.59
N GLN A 63 6.70 -15.41 -14.61
CA GLN A 63 7.88 -16.27 -14.76
C GLN A 63 8.10 -17.22 -13.57
N ASN A 64 7.77 -16.77 -12.38
CA ASN A 64 7.91 -17.50 -11.12
C ASN A 64 7.01 -16.91 -10.03
N LYS A 65 7.13 -17.45 -8.82
CA LYS A 65 6.38 -16.99 -7.65
C LYS A 65 6.68 -15.54 -7.28
N ASP A 66 7.95 -15.13 -7.37
CA ASP A 66 8.38 -13.78 -7.02
C ASP A 66 7.81 -12.74 -8.00
N ASP A 67 7.86 -13.04 -9.29
CA ASP A 67 7.26 -12.19 -10.33
C ASP A 67 5.74 -12.07 -10.15
N LEU A 68 5.05 -13.18 -9.88
CA LEU A 68 3.62 -13.16 -9.55
C LEU A 68 3.33 -12.30 -8.32
N PHE A 69 4.13 -12.43 -7.26
CA PHE A 69 3.95 -11.69 -6.01
C PHE A 69 4.20 -10.19 -6.18
N VAL A 70 5.28 -9.80 -6.85
CA VAL A 70 5.58 -8.39 -7.17
C VAL A 70 4.46 -7.75 -8.00
N ASN A 71 3.94 -8.47 -8.99
CA ASN A 71 2.82 -7.98 -9.80
C ASN A 71 1.52 -7.84 -8.98
N LEU A 72 1.23 -8.78 -8.08
CA LEU A 72 0.07 -8.70 -7.18
C LEU A 72 0.18 -7.50 -6.24
N ILE A 73 1.34 -7.29 -5.63
CA ILE A 73 1.59 -6.15 -4.75
C ILE A 73 1.46 -4.84 -5.52
N GLY A 74 2.02 -4.77 -6.74
CA GLY A 74 1.91 -3.60 -7.60
C GLY A 74 0.46 -3.23 -7.90
N ASP A 75 -0.39 -4.20 -8.20
CA ASP A 75 -1.83 -4.00 -8.43
C ASP A 75 -2.56 -3.47 -7.17
N ILE A 76 -2.31 -4.09 -6.02
CA ILE A 76 -2.85 -3.64 -4.74
C ILE A 76 -2.41 -2.21 -4.43
N HIS A 77 -1.13 -1.90 -4.64
CA HIS A 77 -0.59 -0.56 -4.41
C HIS A 77 -1.24 0.50 -5.30
N GLU A 78 -1.44 0.22 -6.58
CA GLU A 78 -2.13 1.17 -7.47
C GLU A 78 -3.56 1.45 -7.01
N GLN A 79 -4.28 0.42 -6.52
CA GLN A 79 -5.61 0.58 -5.95
C GLN A 79 -5.58 1.42 -4.68
N MET A 80 -4.67 1.14 -3.75
CA MET A 80 -4.48 1.93 -2.52
C MET A 80 -4.09 3.38 -2.83
N PHE A 81 -3.16 3.59 -3.76
CA PHE A 81 -2.71 4.91 -4.17
C PHE A 81 -3.82 5.71 -4.84
N SER A 82 -4.63 5.08 -5.67
CA SER A 82 -5.79 5.71 -6.30
C SER A 82 -6.87 6.07 -5.28
N ALA A 83 -7.24 5.12 -4.40
CA ALA A 83 -8.26 5.33 -3.37
C ALA A 83 -7.88 6.42 -2.36
N SER A 84 -6.59 6.60 -2.09
CA SER A 84 -6.09 7.65 -1.19
C SER A 84 -5.87 9.02 -1.87
N ARG A 85 -6.35 9.24 -3.11
CA ARG A 85 -6.28 10.57 -3.77
C ARG A 85 -7.28 11.56 -3.21
N ALA A 86 -8.42 11.08 -2.68
CA ALA A 86 -9.52 11.91 -2.18
C ALA A 86 -9.97 12.99 -3.18
N SER A 87 -10.03 12.64 -4.47
CA SER A 87 -10.28 13.58 -5.58
C SER A 87 -11.64 14.30 -5.52
N GLU A 88 -12.54 13.85 -4.65
CA GLU A 88 -13.86 14.45 -4.41
C GLU A 88 -13.80 15.61 -3.40
N HIS A 89 -12.65 15.83 -2.76
CA HIS A 89 -12.45 16.88 -1.77
C HIS A 89 -11.32 17.82 -2.18
N ASP A 90 -11.56 19.12 -2.04
CA ASP A 90 -10.53 20.13 -2.23
C ASP A 90 -9.65 20.23 -0.99
N PHE A 91 -8.42 19.73 -1.09
CA PHE A 91 -7.47 19.73 0.02
C PHE A 91 -7.09 21.15 0.50
N ALA A 92 -7.13 22.15 -0.39
CA ALA A 92 -6.86 23.53 -0.01
C ALA A 92 -8.01 24.16 0.77
N ALA A 93 -9.26 23.83 0.44
CA ALA A 93 -10.46 24.41 1.07
C ALA A 93 -10.87 23.66 2.35
N ASP A 94 -10.79 22.32 2.36
CA ASP A 94 -11.17 21.47 3.49
C ASP A 94 -10.16 20.34 3.69
N PRO A 95 -9.01 20.63 4.31
CA PRO A 95 -7.96 19.64 4.51
C PRO A 95 -8.38 18.49 5.43
N TYR A 96 -9.32 18.70 6.36
CA TYR A 96 -9.80 17.64 7.25
C TYR A 96 -10.58 16.57 6.48
N GLN A 97 -11.56 16.95 5.66
CA GLN A 97 -12.36 16.01 4.88
C GLN A 97 -11.52 15.31 3.80
N ALA A 98 -10.61 16.04 3.16
CA ALA A 98 -9.69 15.46 2.20
C ALA A 98 -8.76 14.41 2.84
N LEU A 99 -8.21 14.70 4.03
CA LEU A 99 -7.41 13.73 4.81
C LEU A 99 -8.25 12.53 5.25
N LEU A 100 -9.48 12.76 5.71
CA LEU A 100 -10.36 11.68 6.16
C LEU A 100 -10.69 10.73 5.01
N ALA A 101 -11.04 11.26 3.86
CA ALA A 101 -11.31 10.47 2.66
C ALA A 101 -10.07 9.69 2.18
N ALA A 102 -8.90 10.34 2.18
CA ALA A 102 -7.63 9.71 1.80
C ALA A 102 -7.25 8.56 2.75
N ASN A 103 -7.30 8.80 4.05
CA ASN A 103 -6.99 7.78 5.07
C ASN A 103 -8.01 6.63 5.05
N ARG A 104 -9.30 6.93 4.89
CA ARG A 104 -10.34 5.91 4.74
C ARG A 104 -10.07 5.03 3.52
N GLY A 105 -9.78 5.64 2.37
CA GLY A 105 -9.46 4.91 1.15
C GLY A 105 -8.23 4.01 1.32
N TYR A 106 -7.14 4.54 1.88
CA TYR A 106 -5.92 3.78 2.16
C TYR A 106 -6.17 2.60 3.11
N LEU A 107 -6.77 2.87 4.28
CA LEU A 107 -6.98 1.87 5.33
C LEU A 107 -8.00 0.80 4.91
N LYS A 108 -9.02 1.17 4.12
CA LYS A 108 -9.95 0.20 3.55
C LYS A 108 -9.24 -0.81 2.65
N HIS A 109 -8.45 -0.33 1.70
CA HIS A 109 -7.70 -1.23 0.80
C HIS A 109 -6.61 -1.99 1.53
N TYR A 110 -5.99 -1.42 2.55
CA TYR A 110 -5.06 -2.15 3.43
C TYR A 110 -5.77 -3.32 4.12
N HIS A 111 -6.93 -3.06 4.75
CA HIS A 111 -7.72 -4.06 5.44
C HIS A 111 -8.19 -5.19 4.51
N GLU A 112 -8.66 -4.84 3.30
CA GLU A 112 -9.11 -5.80 2.29
C GLU A 112 -7.96 -6.70 1.78
N ASN A 113 -6.71 -6.25 1.88
CA ASN A 113 -5.52 -6.94 1.40
C ASN A 113 -4.52 -7.27 2.52
N ARG A 114 -4.95 -7.23 3.78
CA ARG A 114 -4.09 -7.33 4.96
C ARG A 114 -3.16 -8.55 4.97
N ASP A 115 -3.64 -9.69 4.46
CA ASP A 115 -2.83 -10.92 4.40
C ASP A 115 -1.68 -10.81 3.40
N VAL A 116 -1.92 -10.18 2.25
CA VAL A 116 -0.87 -9.92 1.24
C VAL A 116 0.10 -8.86 1.76
N MET A 117 -0.39 -7.82 2.45
CA MET A 117 0.46 -6.79 3.07
C MET A 117 1.33 -7.39 4.18
N ARG A 118 0.78 -8.30 5.00
CA ARG A 118 1.57 -9.07 5.98
C ARG A 118 2.65 -9.90 5.29
N ALA A 119 2.29 -10.64 4.25
CA ALA A 119 3.23 -11.46 3.50
C ALA A 119 4.35 -10.63 2.84
N LEU A 120 4.06 -9.40 2.40
CA LEU A 120 5.08 -8.47 1.88
C LEU A 120 6.08 -8.05 2.96
N ILE A 121 5.60 -7.71 4.15
CA ILE A 121 6.46 -7.32 5.27
C ILE A 121 7.35 -8.50 5.66
N GLU A 122 6.77 -9.70 5.81
CA GLU A 122 7.51 -10.93 6.13
C GLU A 122 8.56 -11.26 5.05
N ALA A 123 8.19 -11.20 3.78
CA ALA A 123 9.10 -11.43 2.67
C ALA A 123 10.25 -10.40 2.63
N GLY A 124 9.97 -9.14 2.95
CA GLY A 124 10.96 -8.06 3.02
C GLY A 124 12.00 -8.23 4.14
N THR A 125 11.75 -9.09 5.14
CA THR A 125 12.75 -9.40 6.18
C THR A 125 13.84 -10.34 5.68
N VAL A 126 13.54 -11.15 4.68
CA VAL A 126 14.46 -12.19 4.15
C VAL A 126 14.98 -11.89 2.75
N ASP A 127 14.31 -11.03 1.99
CA ASP A 127 14.67 -10.70 0.60
C ASP A 127 14.58 -9.18 0.36
N GLU A 128 15.71 -8.58 0.01
CA GLU A 128 15.81 -7.12 -0.21
C GLU A 128 14.94 -6.62 -1.37
N ARG A 129 14.65 -7.47 -2.37
CA ARG A 129 13.79 -7.08 -3.51
C ARG A 129 12.39 -6.69 -3.06
N PHE A 130 11.80 -7.43 -2.11
CA PHE A 130 10.49 -7.11 -1.54
C PHE A 130 10.53 -5.90 -0.62
N ARG A 131 11.64 -5.71 0.11
CA ARG A 131 11.88 -4.50 0.89
C ARG A 131 11.94 -3.27 0.00
N ASP A 132 12.61 -3.35 -1.16
CA ASP A 132 12.68 -2.26 -2.13
C ASP A 132 11.30 -1.93 -2.74
N VAL A 133 10.50 -2.94 -3.06
CA VAL A 133 9.11 -2.76 -3.52
C VAL A 133 8.31 -1.98 -2.47
N TRP A 134 8.36 -2.39 -1.21
CA TRP A 134 7.67 -1.71 -0.12
C TRP A 134 8.14 -0.26 0.05
N TRP A 135 9.46 0.00 -0.01
CA TRP A 135 10.02 1.35 0.06
C TRP A 135 9.60 2.25 -1.12
N GLN A 136 9.49 1.73 -2.32
CA GLN A 136 8.99 2.47 -3.47
C GLN A 136 7.52 2.86 -3.30
N MET A 137 6.69 1.93 -2.83
CA MET A 137 5.27 2.18 -2.53
C MET A 137 5.13 3.30 -1.49
N ARG A 138 5.84 3.19 -0.38
CA ARG A 138 5.86 4.17 0.71
C ARG A 138 6.29 5.55 0.22
N ARG A 139 7.40 5.65 -0.50
CA ARG A 139 7.93 6.91 -1.04
C ARG A 139 6.91 7.63 -1.90
N ARG A 140 6.20 6.92 -2.75
CA ARG A 140 5.18 7.50 -3.64
C ARG A 140 4.04 8.19 -2.88
N HIS A 141 3.57 7.61 -1.78
CA HIS A 141 2.55 8.23 -0.91
C HIS A 141 3.11 9.46 -0.20
N ILE A 142 4.32 9.38 0.36
CA ILE A 142 5.01 10.47 1.03
C ILE A 142 5.21 11.66 0.07
N ASP A 143 5.77 11.42 -1.11
CA ASP A 143 6.06 12.45 -2.10
C ASP A 143 4.80 13.21 -2.51
N ARG A 144 3.70 12.49 -2.75
CA ARG A 144 2.41 13.10 -3.08
C ARG A 144 1.90 14.00 -1.96
N PHE A 145 1.96 13.54 -0.71
CA PHE A 145 1.43 14.30 0.41
C PHE A 145 2.31 15.51 0.74
N VAL A 146 3.63 15.36 0.72
CA VAL A 146 4.58 16.48 0.85
C VAL A 146 4.33 17.55 -0.22
N TYR A 147 4.14 17.12 -1.47
CA TYR A 147 3.80 18.02 -2.56
C TYR A 147 2.49 18.78 -2.29
N ALA A 148 1.43 18.07 -1.86
CA ALA A 148 0.14 18.69 -1.56
C ALA A 148 0.24 19.71 -0.41
N LEU A 149 0.94 19.39 0.70
CA LEU A 149 1.15 20.31 1.82
C LEU A 149 1.85 21.59 1.38
N LYS A 150 2.90 21.46 0.56
CA LYS A 150 3.66 22.61 0.04
C LYS A 150 2.84 23.48 -0.91
N THR A 151 2.15 22.84 -1.87
CA THR A 151 1.45 23.59 -2.94
C THR A 151 0.12 24.17 -2.50
N SER A 152 -0.64 23.47 -1.64
CA SER A 152 -1.97 23.91 -1.22
C SER A 152 -1.95 24.78 0.04
N HIS A 153 -0.95 24.58 0.92
CA HIS A 153 -0.92 25.25 2.23
C HIS A 153 0.39 25.96 2.54
N GLY A 154 1.41 25.90 1.67
CA GLY A 154 2.71 26.54 1.90
C GLY A 154 3.50 25.93 3.07
N ILE A 155 3.13 24.72 3.54
CA ILE A 155 3.79 24.09 4.69
C ILE A 155 5.08 23.42 4.24
N GLU A 156 6.22 24.00 4.63
CA GLU A 156 7.56 23.47 4.36
C GLU A 156 8.24 22.88 5.59
N THR A 157 7.85 23.36 6.77
CA THR A 157 8.34 22.88 8.08
C THR A 157 7.20 22.78 9.07
N VAL A 158 7.36 21.94 10.09
CA VAL A 158 6.48 21.83 11.27
C VAL A 158 7.41 21.89 12.49
N SER A 159 7.21 22.88 13.36
CA SER A 159 8.07 23.12 14.55
C SER A 159 9.57 23.09 14.21
N GLY A 160 9.97 23.74 13.12
CA GLY A 160 11.37 23.81 12.67
C GLY A 160 11.91 22.54 11.96
N VAL A 161 11.13 21.47 11.89
CA VAL A 161 11.50 20.22 11.22
C VAL A 161 10.96 20.21 9.79
N SER A 162 11.75 19.69 8.83
CA SER A 162 11.29 19.52 7.44
C SER A 162 9.96 18.78 7.37
N VAL A 163 9.00 19.30 6.61
CA VAL A 163 7.70 18.65 6.39
C VAL A 163 7.84 17.22 5.89
N ARG A 164 8.87 16.91 5.08
CA ARG A 164 9.16 15.56 4.63
C ARG A 164 9.43 14.62 5.80
N THR A 165 10.31 14.99 6.72
CA THR A 165 10.66 14.17 7.89
C THR A 165 9.44 13.90 8.77
N VAL A 166 8.60 14.95 8.96
CA VAL A 166 7.35 14.79 9.73
C VAL A 166 6.38 13.85 9.01
N VAL A 167 6.19 14.00 7.70
CA VAL A 167 5.33 13.09 6.90
C VAL A 167 5.86 11.66 6.93
N GLU A 168 7.16 11.43 6.86
CA GLU A 168 7.78 10.10 6.96
C GLU A 168 7.49 9.45 8.31
N SER A 169 7.57 10.21 9.40
CA SER A 169 7.22 9.75 10.75
C SER A 169 5.74 9.39 10.84
N MET A 170 4.87 10.27 10.34
CA MET A 170 3.43 10.05 10.34
C MET A 170 3.02 8.85 9.48
N ALA A 171 3.66 8.65 8.32
CA ALA A 171 3.44 7.47 7.49
C ALA A 171 3.82 6.17 8.22
N SER A 172 4.96 6.15 8.94
CA SER A 172 5.35 5.00 9.76
C SER A 172 4.31 4.68 10.85
N LEU A 173 3.73 5.71 11.47
CA LEU A 173 2.66 5.54 12.46
C LEU A 173 1.42 4.88 11.82
N VAL A 174 0.98 5.36 10.65
CA VAL A 174 -0.18 4.78 9.95
C VAL A 174 0.08 3.34 9.52
N GLU A 175 1.24 3.07 8.94
CA GLU A 175 1.64 1.74 8.47
C GLU A 175 1.69 0.73 9.62
N GLN A 176 2.34 1.11 10.72
CA GLN A 176 2.41 0.24 11.91
C GLN A 176 1.04 0.06 12.57
N SER A 177 0.23 1.11 12.63
CA SER A 177 -1.14 1.00 13.14
C SER A 177 -1.99 0.07 12.28
N ALA A 178 -1.95 0.23 10.94
CA ALA A 178 -2.70 -0.63 10.02
C ALA A 178 -2.25 -2.09 10.12
N TYR A 179 -0.93 -2.33 10.25
CA TYR A 179 -0.39 -3.67 10.48
C TYR A 179 -0.91 -4.29 11.77
N THR A 180 -0.83 -3.56 12.88
CA THR A 180 -1.28 -4.04 14.19
C THR A 180 -2.80 -4.25 14.21
N TRP A 181 -3.58 -3.31 13.67
CA TRP A 181 -5.03 -3.37 13.73
C TRP A 181 -5.64 -4.42 12.80
N PHE A 182 -5.07 -4.61 11.62
CA PHE A 182 -5.69 -5.42 10.57
C PHE A 182 -4.92 -6.68 10.21
N ALA A 183 -3.58 -6.61 10.13
CA ALA A 183 -2.77 -7.76 9.76
C ALA A 183 -2.45 -8.67 10.95
N GLN A 184 -2.60 -8.17 12.17
CA GLN A 184 -2.44 -8.90 13.44
C GLN A 184 -3.75 -8.87 14.24
N GLU A 185 -4.89 -8.90 13.58
CA GLU A 185 -6.21 -8.77 14.18
C GLU A 185 -6.48 -9.78 15.30
N GLU A 186 -5.94 -10.99 15.15
CA GLU A 186 -6.04 -12.08 16.16
C GLU A 186 -5.39 -11.72 17.51
N LEU A 187 -4.47 -10.75 17.53
CA LEU A 187 -3.80 -10.28 18.75
C LEU A 187 -4.56 -9.14 19.43
N ASN A 188 -5.62 -8.62 18.83
CA ASN A 188 -6.38 -7.51 19.35
C ASN A 188 -7.63 -8.00 20.10
N ASP A 189 -7.75 -7.68 21.38
CA ASP A 189 -8.94 -7.99 22.20
C ASP A 189 -10.21 -7.32 21.65
N LYS A 190 -10.05 -6.19 20.96
CA LYS A 190 -11.15 -5.40 20.39
C LYS A 190 -10.78 -4.98 18.95
N PRO A 191 -11.38 -5.62 17.94
CA PRO A 191 -11.20 -5.21 16.55
C PRO A 191 -11.63 -3.75 16.34
N ILE A 192 -10.84 -3.00 15.57
CA ILE A 192 -11.15 -1.62 15.20
C ILE A 192 -11.77 -1.58 13.80
N SER A 193 -12.84 -0.80 13.62
CA SER A 193 -13.40 -0.59 12.29
C SER A 193 -12.51 0.31 11.43
N VAL A 194 -12.54 0.12 10.11
CA VAL A 194 -11.84 1.00 9.16
C VAL A 194 -12.23 2.45 9.35
N GLU A 195 -13.49 2.72 9.64
CA GLU A 195 -14.00 4.09 9.88
C GLU A 195 -13.36 4.71 11.13
N THR A 196 -13.34 3.97 12.23
CA THR A 196 -12.70 4.45 13.47
C THR A 196 -11.20 4.66 13.29
N ALA A 197 -10.52 3.73 12.63
CA ALA A 197 -9.10 3.84 12.31
C ALA A 197 -8.80 5.08 11.46
N ALA A 198 -9.62 5.34 10.42
CA ALA A 198 -9.48 6.52 9.57
C ALA A 198 -9.67 7.82 10.35
N GLN A 199 -10.67 7.88 11.23
CA GLN A 199 -10.91 9.05 12.08
C GLN A 199 -9.74 9.33 13.05
N VAL A 200 -9.21 8.28 13.70
CA VAL A 200 -8.07 8.42 14.62
C VAL A 200 -6.84 8.94 13.88
N VAL A 201 -6.46 8.29 12.79
CA VAL A 201 -5.31 8.69 11.97
C VAL A 201 -5.47 10.12 11.45
N THR A 202 -6.66 10.45 10.93
CA THR A 202 -6.93 11.79 10.40
C THR A 202 -6.79 12.88 11.45
N ARG A 203 -7.29 12.65 12.68
CA ARG A 203 -7.14 13.63 13.77
C ARG A 203 -5.68 13.88 14.11
N VAL A 204 -4.86 12.82 14.17
CA VAL A 204 -3.43 12.96 14.46
C VAL A 204 -2.73 13.75 13.34
N TRP A 205 -3.02 13.41 12.07
CA TRP A 205 -2.45 14.13 10.92
C TRP A 205 -2.92 15.58 10.87
N TYR A 206 -4.21 15.83 11.02
CA TYR A 206 -4.76 17.19 11.00
C TYR A 206 -4.15 18.07 12.08
N ARG A 207 -4.04 17.58 13.31
CA ARG A 207 -3.37 18.30 14.40
C ARG A 207 -1.93 18.62 14.12
N THR A 208 -1.21 17.68 13.55
CA THR A 208 0.22 17.86 13.24
C THR A 208 0.49 18.98 12.24
N PHE A 209 -0.40 19.18 11.26
CA PHE A 209 -0.14 20.12 10.15
C PHE A 209 -1.00 21.39 10.19
N PHE A 210 -2.14 21.38 10.85
CA PHE A 210 -3.15 22.45 10.73
C PHE A 210 -3.61 23.06 12.07
N GLU A 211 -3.40 22.42 13.21
CA GLU A 211 -3.63 23.03 14.50
C GLU A 211 -2.38 23.82 14.93
N LYS A 212 -2.58 25.04 15.48
CA LYS A 212 -1.51 25.92 15.89
C LYS A 212 -0.63 25.30 16.98
N GLU A 213 0.66 25.62 16.88
CA GLU A 213 1.83 25.18 17.63
C GLU A 213 1.55 24.74 19.08
N LEU A 214 2.05 23.56 19.42
CA LEU A 214 2.35 23.22 20.80
C LEU A 214 3.35 24.24 21.33
N PRO A 215 3.19 24.73 22.60
CA PRO A 215 4.16 25.64 23.19
C PRO A 215 5.55 24.99 23.13
N ASP A 216 6.56 25.79 22.81
CA ASP A 216 7.97 25.37 22.82
C ASP A 216 8.25 24.63 24.14
N VAL A 217 8.62 23.38 24.04
CA VAL A 217 9.16 22.63 25.16
C VAL A 217 10.61 23.07 25.28
N GLY A 218 10.84 24.11 26.12
CA GLY A 218 12.16 24.61 26.46
C GLY A 218 13.05 23.53 27.12
#